data_c5668a5ba261c535f7707018e0d26fd8
#
_entry.id   c5668a5ba261c535f7707018e0d26fd8
#
_cell.length_a   1.000
_cell.length_b   1.000
_cell.length_c   1.000
_cell.angle_alpha   90.00
_cell.angle_beta   90.00
_cell.angle_gamma   90.00
#
_symmetry.space_group_name_H-M   'P 1'
#
loop_
_entity.id
_entity.type
_entity.pdbx_description
1 polymer ?
#
loop_
_entity_poly.entity_id
_entity_poly.type
_entity_poly.pdbx_seq_one_letter_code
_entity_poly.pdbx_strand_id
1 'polypeptide(L)'
;MTQRQDMTRLGSAKGAGRTGGEHAERPAPGWSAVILRVVGSGLLIATAAIHLDLYLTGYRTIPTIGWLFLLQVIVAFGLGLAVLAIPARFVIPSRLAAAAGAGFALATLGGYLLTVWIGLFGFKEVRTGAGIAAGLVEVAAFVALAALALAPAPAKAGADRAAAPPARFPAWIPPTAVKAAAVTAAGLTVAALVLFGLALAGASAPAPAATGTGTSTGTSLKTATIGGTTVLTNAKGFTLYSFAPDTPAASKCYGSCAAYWPPVTGTVAANPGVPGRVGTIKRTDGSQQLTYNGHPLYTYIGDSAPGQARGNNLNLNGGLWHEIRVSG
;
A
#
# COMPACT_ATOMS: atom_id res chain seq x y z
N MET A 1 51.46 -88.55 40.75
CA MET A 1 52.21 -88.37 39.48
C MET A 1 51.62 -87.13 38.75
N THR A 2 52.40 -86.12 38.86
CA THR A 2 52.99 -85.30 37.80
C THR A 2 52.01 -84.29 37.16
N GLN A 3 52.08 -83.02 37.59
CA GLN A 3 52.79 -81.97 36.94
C GLN A 3 52.04 -81.49 35.66
N ARG A 4 51.84 -80.27 35.35
CA ARG A 4 52.55 -78.93 35.40
C ARG A 4 51.59 -77.91 34.86
N GLN A 5 51.51 -76.70 35.48
CA GLN A 5 52.10 -75.48 35.04
C GLN A 5 51.93 -75.15 33.56
N ASP A 6 51.31 -74.02 33.31
CA ASP A 6 51.91 -72.73 32.84
C ASP A 6 50.79 -71.73 32.63
N MET A 7 50.74 -70.68 33.31
CA MET A 7 51.46 -69.38 33.22
C MET A 7 51.31 -68.62 31.90
N THR A 8 50.75 -67.48 32.11
CA THR A 8 50.98 -66.20 31.41
C THR A 8 50.59 -66.02 29.95
N ARG A 9 49.65 -65.09 29.74
CA ARG A 9 50.09 -63.78 29.15
C ARG A 9 48.98 -62.72 29.30
N LEU A 10 49.40 -61.70 30.01
CA LEU A 10 48.88 -60.35 29.92
C LEU A 10 48.89 -59.87 28.47
N GLY A 11 47.73 -59.48 27.96
CA GLY A 11 47.54 -58.75 26.73
C GLY A 11 46.78 -57.45 27.03
N SER A 12 47.51 -56.47 27.50
CA SER A 12 47.03 -55.09 27.63
C SER A 12 46.73 -54.56 26.27
N ALA A 13 45.46 -54.51 25.91
CA ALA A 13 44.99 -53.68 24.79
C ALA A 13 44.41 -52.41 25.37
N LYS A 14 45.24 -51.37 25.43
CA LYS A 14 44.89 -49.99 25.59
C LYS A 14 44.02 -49.60 24.44
N GLY A 15 42.71 -49.76 24.54
CA GLY A 15 41.73 -49.16 23.72
C GLY A 15 41.66 -47.66 24.04
N ALA A 16 42.30 -46.85 23.23
CA ALA A 16 42.20 -45.39 23.28
C ALA A 16 40.72 -45.02 23.15
N GLY A 17 40.13 -44.63 24.24
CA GLY A 17 38.83 -43.95 24.23
C GLY A 17 38.97 -42.64 23.45
N ARG A 18 38.53 -42.64 22.21
CA ARG A 18 38.17 -41.44 21.53
C ARG A 18 36.92 -40.89 22.20
N THR A 19 37.14 -40.04 23.19
CA THR A 19 36.17 -39.06 23.62
C THR A 19 36.10 -38.00 22.50
N GLY A 20 35.56 -38.38 21.36
CA GLY A 20 35.00 -37.46 20.43
C GLY A 20 33.79 -36.85 21.11
N GLY A 21 33.97 -35.75 21.79
CA GLY A 21 32.88 -34.89 22.18
C GLY A 21 32.18 -34.48 20.89
N GLU A 22 31.15 -35.22 20.55
CA GLU A 22 30.12 -34.80 19.61
C GLU A 22 29.54 -33.56 20.25
N HIS A 23 30.12 -32.40 19.92
CA HIS A 23 29.45 -31.14 20.09
C HIS A 23 28.15 -31.29 19.24
N ALA A 24 27.09 -31.71 19.94
CA ALA A 24 25.74 -31.61 19.37
C ALA A 24 25.58 -30.13 18.99
N GLU A 25 25.82 -29.83 17.70
CA GLU A 25 25.49 -28.51 17.16
C GLU A 25 24.04 -28.26 17.56
N ARG A 26 23.87 -27.32 18.47
CA ARG A 26 22.54 -26.81 18.79
C ARG A 26 21.96 -26.37 17.47
N PRO A 27 20.79 -26.89 17.06
CA PRO A 27 20.16 -26.42 15.83
C PRO A 27 20.10 -24.91 15.96
N ALA A 28 20.71 -24.21 15.01
CA ALA A 28 20.72 -22.77 14.97
C ALA A 28 19.29 -22.27 15.19
N PRO A 29 19.05 -21.33 16.11
CA PRO A 29 17.73 -20.78 16.29
C PRO A 29 17.24 -20.41 14.90
N GLY A 30 15.97 -20.70 14.60
CA GLY A 30 15.42 -20.45 13.27
C GLY A 30 15.39 -18.97 12.94
N TRP A 31 16.56 -18.39 12.72
CA TRP A 31 16.77 -16.96 12.44
C TRP A 31 15.89 -16.48 11.31
N SER A 32 15.60 -17.35 10.33
CA SER A 32 14.66 -17.05 9.24
C SER A 32 13.25 -16.73 9.76
N ALA A 33 12.73 -17.51 10.70
CA ALA A 33 11.42 -17.24 11.29
C ALA A 33 11.41 -15.96 12.13
N VAL A 34 12.51 -15.68 12.85
CA VAL A 34 12.65 -14.42 13.61
C VAL A 34 12.70 -13.23 12.65
N ILE A 35 13.50 -13.31 11.60
CA ILE A 35 13.61 -12.27 10.58
C ILE A 35 12.25 -12.01 9.93
N LEU A 36 11.57 -13.07 9.46
CA LEU A 36 10.25 -12.94 8.83
C LEU A 36 9.21 -12.32 9.77
N ARG A 37 9.28 -12.66 11.06
CA ARG A 37 8.41 -12.07 12.09
C ARG A 37 8.65 -10.59 12.27
N VAL A 38 9.92 -10.18 12.46
CA VAL A 38 10.30 -8.78 12.67
C VAL A 38 10.00 -7.95 11.41
N VAL A 39 10.40 -8.46 10.24
CA VAL A 39 10.17 -7.78 8.96
C VAL A 39 8.68 -7.67 8.66
N GLY A 40 7.93 -8.77 8.75
CA GLY A 40 6.49 -8.76 8.47
C GLY A 40 5.70 -7.84 9.40
N SER A 41 6.03 -7.85 10.70
CA SER A 41 5.44 -6.93 11.67
C SER A 41 5.83 -5.47 11.40
N GLY A 42 7.11 -5.21 11.13
CA GLY A 42 7.60 -3.88 10.78
C GLY A 42 6.90 -3.31 9.54
N LEU A 43 6.65 -4.13 8.53
CA LEU A 43 5.93 -3.75 7.32
C LEU A 43 4.45 -3.45 7.58
N LEU A 44 3.77 -4.21 8.46
CA LEU A 44 2.39 -3.87 8.88
C LEU A 44 2.34 -2.54 9.63
N ILE A 45 3.30 -2.28 10.51
CA ILE A 45 3.40 -1.00 11.23
C ILE A 45 3.70 0.15 10.26
N ALA A 46 4.56 -0.08 9.25
CA ALA A 46 4.84 0.91 8.20
C ALA A 46 3.58 1.21 7.37
N THR A 47 2.81 0.18 7.00
CA THR A 47 1.50 0.35 6.35
C THR A 47 0.56 1.19 7.22
N ALA A 48 0.48 0.92 8.53
CA ALA A 48 -0.32 1.72 9.46
C ALA A 48 0.13 3.19 9.49
N ALA A 49 1.45 3.45 9.53
CA ALA A 49 1.99 4.80 9.55
C ALA A 49 1.68 5.58 8.25
N ILE A 50 1.85 4.94 7.08
CA ILE A 50 1.52 5.55 5.77
C ILE A 50 0.03 5.91 5.71
N HIS A 51 -0.86 4.99 6.11
CA HIS A 51 -2.30 5.23 6.08
C HIS A 51 -2.75 6.25 7.14
N LEU A 52 -2.06 6.34 8.27
CA LEU A 52 -2.29 7.38 9.26
C LEU A 52 -1.93 8.76 8.71
N ASP A 53 -0.78 8.88 8.06
CA ASP A 53 -0.37 10.12 7.41
C ASP A 53 -1.39 10.55 6.35
N LEU A 54 -1.78 9.65 5.46
CA LEU A 54 -2.82 9.91 4.46
C LEU A 54 -4.15 10.30 5.11
N TYR A 55 -4.58 9.61 6.16
CA TYR A 55 -5.79 9.97 6.92
C TYR A 55 -5.72 11.39 7.47
N LEU A 56 -4.61 11.75 8.11
CA LEU A 56 -4.43 13.07 8.74
C LEU A 56 -4.31 14.18 7.70
N THR A 57 -3.66 13.91 6.55
CA THR A 57 -3.40 14.92 5.50
C THR A 57 -4.58 15.16 4.56
N GLY A 58 -5.69 14.40 4.70
CA GLY A 58 -6.87 14.76 3.91
C GLY A 58 -7.97 13.72 3.80
N TYR A 59 -7.66 12.42 3.80
CA TYR A 59 -8.67 11.37 3.56
C TYR A 59 -9.76 11.31 4.63
N ARG A 60 -9.50 11.81 5.85
CA ARG A 60 -10.51 11.89 6.94
C ARG A 60 -11.75 12.70 6.56
N THR A 61 -11.64 13.59 5.58
CA THR A 61 -12.75 14.45 5.14
C THR A 61 -13.60 13.81 4.05
N ILE A 62 -13.15 12.70 3.46
CA ILE A 62 -13.87 11.97 2.42
C ILE A 62 -14.82 10.97 3.10
N PRO A 63 -16.14 11.10 2.93
CA PRO A 63 -17.12 10.19 3.52
C PRO A 63 -16.80 8.72 3.18
N THR A 64 -16.97 7.81 4.13
CA THR A 64 -16.67 6.38 4.03
C THR A 64 -15.17 6.08 3.93
N ILE A 65 -14.43 6.71 3.01
CA ILE A 65 -13.00 6.49 2.80
C ILE A 65 -12.21 6.82 4.08
N GLY A 66 -12.50 7.94 4.75
CA GLY A 66 -11.83 8.31 6.00
C GLY A 66 -11.95 7.23 7.08
N TRP A 67 -13.14 6.65 7.26
CA TRP A 67 -13.33 5.57 8.21
C TRP A 67 -12.59 4.29 7.83
N LEU A 68 -12.52 3.96 6.54
CA LEU A 68 -11.77 2.80 6.05
C LEU A 68 -10.27 2.97 6.30
N PHE A 69 -9.71 4.17 6.08
CA PHE A 69 -8.31 4.46 6.39
C PHE A 69 -8.03 4.34 7.89
N LEU A 70 -8.90 4.89 8.75
CA LEU A 70 -8.74 4.76 10.20
C LEU A 70 -8.82 3.30 10.66
N LEU A 71 -9.78 2.53 10.14
CA LEU A 71 -9.90 1.10 10.42
C LEU A 71 -8.64 0.35 9.98
N GLN A 72 -8.11 0.67 8.80
CA GLN A 72 -6.89 0.08 8.27
C GLN A 72 -5.68 0.35 9.17
N VAL A 73 -5.53 1.58 9.69
CA VAL A 73 -4.48 1.94 10.66
C VAL A 73 -4.58 1.07 11.91
N ILE A 74 -5.77 1.00 12.51
CA ILE A 74 -6.01 0.24 13.75
C ILE A 74 -5.71 -1.24 13.56
N VAL A 75 -6.22 -1.85 12.48
CA VAL A 75 -6.06 -3.27 12.20
C VAL A 75 -4.60 -3.60 11.86
N ALA A 76 -3.93 -2.81 11.01
CA ALA A 76 -2.54 -3.01 10.65
C ALA A 76 -1.62 -2.94 11.87
N PHE A 77 -1.80 -1.93 12.72
CA PHE A 77 -1.03 -1.76 13.93
C PHE A 77 -1.28 -2.90 14.93
N GLY A 78 -2.54 -3.27 15.15
CA GLY A 78 -2.93 -4.37 16.04
C GLY A 78 -2.37 -5.72 15.57
N LEU A 79 -2.45 -6.03 14.28
CA LEU A 79 -1.88 -7.25 13.71
C LEU A 79 -0.34 -7.25 13.78
N GLY A 80 0.31 -6.12 13.50
CA GLY A 80 1.75 -5.97 13.63
C GLY A 80 2.22 -6.26 15.06
N LEU A 81 1.55 -5.70 16.06
CA LEU A 81 1.83 -6.00 17.46
C LEU A 81 1.55 -7.47 17.82
N ALA A 82 0.43 -8.03 17.34
CA ALA A 82 0.08 -9.42 17.60
C ALA A 82 1.13 -10.40 17.05
N VAL A 83 1.63 -10.16 15.83
CA VAL A 83 2.71 -10.94 15.23
C VAL A 83 3.97 -10.89 16.07
N LEU A 84 4.33 -9.74 16.66
CA LEU A 84 5.50 -9.62 17.55
C LEU A 84 5.25 -10.24 18.92
N ALA A 85 4.11 -9.94 19.55
CA ALA A 85 3.85 -10.25 20.94
C ALA A 85 3.56 -11.74 21.19
N ILE A 86 2.93 -12.46 20.24
CA ILE A 86 2.60 -13.87 20.41
C ILE A 86 3.88 -14.71 20.35
N PRO A 87 4.31 -15.36 21.45
CA PRO A 87 5.55 -16.13 21.45
C PRO A 87 5.50 -17.27 20.43
N ALA A 88 6.65 -17.55 19.79
CA ALA A 88 6.76 -18.61 18.76
C ALA A 88 6.46 -20.02 19.30
N ARG A 89 6.55 -20.23 20.63
CA ARG A 89 6.16 -21.51 21.29
C ARG A 89 4.65 -21.81 21.12
N PHE A 90 3.84 -20.78 20.98
CA PHE A 90 2.40 -20.92 20.65
C PHE A 90 2.23 -20.98 19.13
N VAL A 91 2.52 -22.13 18.54
CA VAL A 91 2.62 -22.33 17.08
C VAL A 91 1.33 -21.92 16.36
N ILE A 92 0.17 -22.41 16.83
CA ILE A 92 -1.13 -22.13 16.18
C ILE A 92 -1.47 -20.64 16.25
N PRO A 93 -1.52 -19.99 17.43
CA PRO A 93 -1.81 -18.55 17.49
C PRO A 93 -0.82 -17.69 16.70
N SER A 94 0.47 -18.00 16.72
CA SER A 94 1.47 -17.24 15.98
C SER A 94 1.30 -17.33 14.45
N ARG A 95 0.92 -18.50 13.96
CA ARG A 95 0.61 -18.73 12.54
C ARG A 95 -0.69 -18.07 12.12
N LEU A 96 -1.72 -18.11 12.97
CA LEU A 96 -2.97 -17.41 12.70
C LEU A 96 -2.76 -15.90 12.64
N ALA A 97 -1.96 -15.33 13.55
CA ALA A 97 -1.63 -13.91 13.50
C ALA A 97 -0.88 -13.53 12.21
N ALA A 98 0.09 -14.35 11.79
CA ALA A 98 0.81 -14.13 10.54
C ALA A 98 -0.11 -14.30 9.31
N ALA A 99 -0.98 -15.30 9.29
CA ALA A 99 -1.94 -15.51 8.21
C ALA A 99 -2.96 -14.36 8.12
N ALA A 100 -3.45 -13.88 9.27
CA ALA A 100 -4.35 -12.72 9.33
C ALA A 100 -3.66 -11.46 8.81
N GLY A 101 -2.40 -11.23 9.20
CA GLY A 101 -1.60 -10.11 8.67
C GLY A 101 -1.36 -10.19 7.17
N ALA A 102 -1.07 -11.38 6.64
CA ALA A 102 -0.93 -11.60 5.21
C ALA A 102 -2.24 -11.35 4.47
N GLY A 103 -3.36 -11.89 4.96
CA GLY A 103 -4.69 -11.67 4.38
C GLY A 103 -5.08 -10.19 4.39
N PHE A 104 -4.76 -9.48 5.46
CA PHE A 104 -5.00 -8.05 5.59
C PHE A 104 -4.19 -7.25 4.54
N ALA A 105 -2.88 -7.50 4.43
CA ALA A 105 -2.03 -6.83 3.44
C ALA A 105 -2.52 -7.07 1.99
N LEU A 106 -2.99 -8.29 1.69
CA LEU A 106 -3.57 -8.58 0.38
C LEU A 106 -4.90 -7.86 0.15
N ALA A 107 -5.76 -7.79 1.17
CA ALA A 107 -7.06 -7.11 1.08
C ALA A 107 -6.90 -5.60 0.89
N THR A 108 -5.95 -4.96 1.56
CA THR A 108 -5.67 -3.53 1.42
C THR A 108 -5.10 -3.20 0.06
N LEU A 109 -4.15 -4.01 -0.45
CA LEU A 109 -3.65 -3.88 -1.82
C LEU A 109 -4.79 -4.05 -2.85
N GLY A 110 -5.66 -5.04 -2.66
CA GLY A 110 -6.84 -5.25 -3.51
C GLY A 110 -7.78 -4.04 -3.49
N GLY A 111 -8.04 -3.47 -2.32
CA GLY A 111 -8.83 -2.24 -2.16
C GLY A 111 -8.23 -1.07 -2.91
N TYR A 112 -6.91 -0.86 -2.79
CA TYR A 112 -6.19 0.17 -3.54
C TYR A 112 -6.34 -0.02 -5.06
N LEU A 113 -6.09 -1.23 -5.56
CA LEU A 113 -6.20 -1.51 -7.00
C LEU A 113 -7.63 -1.31 -7.52
N LEU A 114 -8.65 -1.74 -6.77
CA LEU A 114 -10.04 -1.49 -7.12
C LEU A 114 -10.36 0.00 -7.17
N THR A 115 -9.86 0.77 -6.19
CA THR A 115 -10.07 2.22 -6.14
C THR A 115 -9.41 2.93 -7.32
N VAL A 116 -8.23 2.48 -7.76
CA VAL A 116 -7.51 3.03 -8.92
C VAL A 116 -8.23 2.70 -10.24
N TRP A 117 -8.74 1.48 -10.39
CA TRP A 117 -9.29 1.04 -11.68
C TRP A 117 -10.75 1.43 -11.88
N ILE A 118 -11.59 1.14 -10.92
CA ILE A 118 -13.04 1.35 -11.04
C ILE A 118 -13.60 2.44 -10.12
N GLY A 119 -12.85 2.78 -9.06
CA GLY A 119 -13.33 3.65 -7.98
C GLY A 119 -14.22 2.90 -6.99
N LEU A 120 -14.22 3.37 -5.74
CA LEU A 120 -15.05 2.83 -4.66
C LEU A 120 -15.75 3.98 -3.94
N PHE A 121 -17.01 3.81 -3.59
CA PHE A 121 -17.81 4.79 -2.83
C PHE A 121 -17.82 6.20 -3.43
N GLY A 122 -17.77 6.29 -4.77
CA GLY A 122 -17.71 7.57 -5.49
C GLY A 122 -16.35 8.25 -5.46
N PHE A 123 -15.34 7.61 -4.89
CA PHE A 123 -13.94 8.05 -4.88
C PHE A 123 -13.10 7.20 -5.83
N LYS A 124 -12.29 7.85 -6.65
CA LYS A 124 -11.33 7.18 -7.54
C LYS A 124 -9.93 7.63 -7.20
N GLU A 125 -9.09 6.66 -6.85
CA GLU A 125 -7.69 6.91 -6.52
C GLU A 125 -6.87 7.19 -7.77
N VAL A 126 -5.85 8.03 -7.64
CA VAL A 126 -4.84 8.22 -8.68
C VAL A 126 -3.54 7.55 -8.29
N ARG A 127 -2.75 7.21 -9.31
CA ARG A 127 -1.43 6.60 -9.12
C ARG A 127 -0.43 7.64 -8.63
N THR A 128 -0.32 7.77 -7.32
CA THR A 128 0.65 8.66 -6.67
C THR A 128 1.88 7.89 -6.22
N GLY A 129 3.01 8.57 -6.04
CA GLY A 129 4.22 7.94 -5.47
C GLY A 129 3.98 7.33 -4.09
N ALA A 130 3.14 7.97 -3.25
CA ALA A 130 2.76 7.44 -1.93
C ALA A 130 1.92 6.16 -2.06
N GLY A 131 0.95 6.11 -2.97
CA GLY A 131 0.14 4.93 -3.23
C GLY A 131 0.98 3.76 -3.76
N ILE A 132 1.96 4.03 -4.64
CA ILE A 132 2.91 3.03 -5.13
C ILE A 132 3.77 2.50 -3.98
N ALA A 133 4.31 3.38 -3.13
CA ALA A 133 5.12 2.99 -1.97
C ALA A 133 4.30 2.12 -0.99
N ALA A 134 3.05 2.50 -0.69
CA ALA A 134 2.15 1.72 0.13
C ALA A 134 1.92 0.31 -0.46
N GLY A 135 1.64 0.22 -1.76
CA GLY A 135 1.45 -1.06 -2.44
C GLY A 135 2.69 -1.97 -2.38
N LEU A 136 3.90 -1.42 -2.53
CA LEU A 136 5.16 -2.17 -2.36
C LEU A 136 5.31 -2.72 -0.95
N VAL A 137 5.02 -1.91 0.05
CA VAL A 137 5.06 -2.32 1.47
C VAL A 137 4.05 -3.43 1.75
N GLU A 138 2.84 -3.33 1.19
CA GLU A 138 1.79 -4.34 1.34
C GLU A 138 2.15 -5.68 0.67
N VAL A 139 2.74 -5.65 -0.54
CA VAL A 139 3.25 -6.85 -1.20
C VAL A 139 4.35 -7.51 -0.35
N ALA A 140 5.31 -6.73 0.13
CA ALA A 140 6.39 -7.24 0.97
C ALA A 140 5.87 -7.82 2.29
N ALA A 141 4.90 -7.15 2.94
CA ALA A 141 4.23 -7.63 4.15
C ALA A 141 3.52 -8.97 3.90
N PHE A 142 2.75 -9.06 2.81
CA PHE A 142 2.08 -10.30 2.43
C PHE A 142 3.07 -11.45 2.25
N VAL A 143 4.14 -11.26 1.49
CA VAL A 143 5.16 -12.29 1.23
C VAL A 143 5.82 -12.75 2.54
N ALA A 144 6.29 -11.80 3.37
CA ALA A 144 6.96 -12.12 4.63
C ALA A 144 6.05 -12.87 5.61
N LEU A 145 4.80 -12.42 5.75
CA LEU A 145 3.84 -13.00 6.69
C LEU A 145 3.26 -14.32 6.19
N ALA A 146 3.02 -14.48 4.90
CA ALA A 146 2.63 -15.74 4.31
C ALA A 146 3.74 -16.80 4.47
N ALA A 147 4.99 -16.43 4.20
CA ALA A 147 6.14 -17.29 4.46
C ALA A 147 6.24 -17.70 5.93
N LEU A 148 6.02 -16.76 6.87
CA LEU A 148 6.01 -17.04 8.31
C LEU A 148 4.87 -17.98 8.72
N ALA A 149 3.65 -17.78 8.18
CA ALA A 149 2.50 -18.61 8.45
C ALA A 149 2.69 -20.06 7.97
N LEU A 150 3.37 -20.24 6.85
CA LEU A 150 3.63 -21.54 6.20
C LEU A 150 4.94 -22.19 6.67
N ALA A 151 5.80 -21.46 7.42
CA ALA A 151 7.08 -21.98 7.88
C ALA A 151 6.91 -23.28 8.70
N PRO A 152 7.79 -24.29 8.54
CA PRO A 152 7.77 -25.48 9.37
C PRO A 152 7.88 -25.13 10.86
N ALA A 153 7.18 -25.86 11.73
CA ALA A 153 7.35 -25.70 13.18
C ALA A 153 8.78 -26.09 13.55
N PRO A 154 9.44 -25.34 14.48
CA PRO A 154 10.75 -25.74 14.95
C PRO A 154 10.66 -27.15 15.55
N ALA A 155 11.56 -28.06 15.12
CA ALA A 155 11.67 -29.38 15.70
C ALA A 155 11.97 -29.24 17.20
N LYS A 156 11.24 -29.96 18.06
CA LYS A 156 11.50 -29.99 19.49
C LYS A 156 12.93 -30.55 19.70
N ALA A 157 13.84 -29.77 20.21
CA ALA A 157 15.14 -30.24 20.61
C ALA A 157 14.93 -31.25 21.76
N GLY A 158 15.22 -32.53 21.52
CA GLY A 158 15.20 -33.55 22.54
C GLY A 158 14.25 -34.73 22.37
N ALA A 159 13.49 -34.84 21.29
CA ALA A 159 12.80 -36.09 20.97
C ALA A 159 13.69 -36.93 20.06
N ASP A 160 13.84 -38.23 20.43
CA ASP A 160 14.66 -39.21 19.76
C ASP A 160 14.59 -39.10 18.24
N ARG A 161 15.75 -38.92 17.61
CA ARG A 161 15.92 -38.69 16.15
C ARG A 161 15.42 -39.84 15.28
N ALA A 162 14.96 -40.95 15.88
CA ALA A 162 14.53 -42.16 15.16
C ALA A 162 13.03 -42.20 14.80
N ALA A 163 12.19 -41.34 15.34
CA ALA A 163 10.74 -41.48 15.15
C ALA A 163 9.92 -40.18 15.16
N ALA A 164 10.51 -39.01 15.00
CA ALA A 164 9.71 -37.79 14.89
C ALA A 164 9.15 -37.67 13.46
N PRO A 165 7.86 -37.88 13.24
CA PRO A 165 7.26 -37.60 11.95
C PRO A 165 7.43 -36.13 11.65
N PRO A 166 7.59 -35.71 10.38
CA PRO A 166 7.69 -34.30 10.00
C PRO A 166 6.54 -33.55 10.65
N ALA A 167 6.82 -32.34 11.15
CA ALA A 167 5.86 -31.50 11.88
C ALA A 167 4.52 -31.45 11.12
N ARG A 168 3.57 -32.24 11.59
CA ARG A 168 2.26 -32.36 10.96
C ARG A 168 1.40 -31.21 11.46
N PHE A 169 0.73 -30.55 10.55
CA PHE A 169 -0.45 -29.77 10.89
C PHE A 169 -1.41 -30.63 11.73
N PRO A 170 -2.26 -30.06 12.58
CA PRO A 170 -3.27 -30.83 13.31
C PRO A 170 -3.92 -31.84 12.38
N ALA A 171 -4.14 -33.07 12.88
CA ALA A 171 -4.59 -34.21 12.05
C ALA A 171 -5.88 -33.96 11.25
N TRP A 172 -6.65 -32.94 11.63
CA TRP A 172 -7.84 -32.48 10.90
C TRP A 172 -7.54 -31.63 9.66
N ILE A 173 -6.29 -31.15 9.49
CA ILE A 173 -5.87 -30.42 8.27
C ILE A 173 -5.13 -31.40 7.36
N PRO A 174 -5.72 -31.84 6.26
CA PRO A 174 -5.08 -32.75 5.35
C PRO A 174 -3.86 -32.10 4.69
N PRO A 175 -2.77 -32.82 4.41
CA PRO A 175 -1.57 -32.29 3.79
C PRO A 175 -1.85 -31.68 2.41
N THR A 176 -2.91 -32.13 1.75
CA THR A 176 -3.41 -31.54 0.50
C THR A 176 -3.93 -30.13 0.69
N ALA A 177 -4.60 -29.82 1.81
CA ALA A 177 -5.07 -28.47 2.12
C ALA A 177 -3.90 -27.51 2.37
N VAL A 178 -2.83 -27.97 3.03
CA VAL A 178 -1.62 -27.15 3.25
C VAL A 178 -0.92 -26.86 1.92
N LYS A 179 -0.77 -27.85 1.05
CA LYS A 179 -0.20 -27.66 -0.30
C LYS A 179 -1.10 -26.74 -1.12
N ALA A 180 -2.41 -26.95 -1.09
CA ALA A 180 -3.36 -26.08 -1.77
C ALA A 180 -3.25 -24.63 -1.28
N ALA A 181 -3.21 -24.40 0.05
CA ALA A 181 -3.04 -23.06 0.62
C ALA A 181 -1.71 -22.42 0.20
N ALA A 182 -0.61 -23.18 0.16
CA ALA A 182 0.68 -22.68 -0.29
C ALA A 182 0.66 -22.32 -1.78
N VAL A 183 0.07 -23.16 -2.64
CA VAL A 183 -0.08 -22.88 -4.07
C VAL A 183 -1.00 -21.67 -4.30
N THR A 184 -2.10 -21.59 -3.57
CA THR A 184 -3.02 -20.44 -3.64
C THR A 184 -2.31 -19.15 -3.20
N ALA A 185 -1.56 -19.18 -2.08
CA ALA A 185 -0.80 -18.02 -1.61
C ALA A 185 0.25 -17.59 -2.65
N ALA A 186 0.99 -18.54 -3.24
CA ALA A 186 1.94 -18.25 -4.31
C ALA A 186 1.25 -17.66 -5.55
N GLY A 187 0.13 -18.24 -5.96
CA GLY A 187 -0.66 -17.75 -7.09
C GLY A 187 -1.19 -16.33 -6.85
N LEU A 188 -1.71 -16.06 -5.66
CA LEU A 188 -2.17 -14.72 -5.27
C LEU A 188 -1.02 -13.70 -5.21
N THR A 189 0.17 -14.13 -4.76
CA THR A 189 1.36 -13.27 -4.77
C THR A 189 1.75 -12.90 -6.20
N VAL A 190 1.81 -13.89 -7.11
CA VAL A 190 2.12 -13.64 -8.51
C VAL A 190 1.07 -12.76 -9.15
N ALA A 191 -0.21 -13.02 -8.93
CA ALA A 191 -1.30 -12.20 -9.43
C ALA A 191 -1.20 -10.75 -8.91
N ALA A 192 -0.94 -10.56 -7.60
CA ALA A 192 -0.76 -9.25 -6.99
C ALA A 192 0.44 -8.50 -7.58
N LEU A 193 1.57 -9.18 -7.80
CA LEU A 193 2.76 -8.60 -8.42
C LEU A 193 2.51 -8.21 -9.88
N VAL A 194 1.81 -9.06 -10.65
CA VAL A 194 1.46 -8.75 -12.04
C VAL A 194 0.52 -7.56 -12.11
N LEU A 195 -0.54 -7.55 -11.31
CA LEU A 195 -1.50 -6.44 -11.26
C LEU A 195 -0.82 -5.15 -10.78
N PHE A 196 0.06 -5.26 -9.81
CA PHE A 196 0.85 -4.13 -9.33
C PHE A 196 1.82 -3.63 -10.40
N GLY A 197 2.51 -4.54 -11.12
CA GLY A 197 3.37 -4.19 -12.27
C GLY A 197 2.59 -3.50 -13.39
N LEU A 198 1.38 -3.95 -13.70
CA LEU A 198 0.49 -3.28 -14.66
C LEU A 198 0.06 -1.89 -14.17
N ALA A 199 -0.20 -1.73 -12.87
CA ALA A 199 -0.48 -0.43 -12.27
C ALA A 199 0.72 0.53 -12.38
N LEU A 200 1.94 0.02 -12.16
CA LEU A 200 3.19 0.78 -12.34
C LEU A 200 3.41 1.16 -13.80
N ALA A 201 3.24 0.24 -14.74
CA ALA A 201 3.39 0.51 -16.17
C ALA A 201 2.43 1.62 -16.64
N GLY A 202 1.23 1.64 -16.11
CA GLY A 202 0.27 2.73 -16.38
C GLY A 202 0.63 4.06 -15.69
N ALA A 203 1.47 4.06 -14.65
CA ALA A 203 1.96 5.28 -14.00
C ALA A 203 3.10 5.95 -14.78
N SER A 204 3.81 5.17 -15.60
CA SER A 204 4.92 5.66 -16.44
C SER A 204 4.48 6.29 -17.76
N ALA A 205 3.19 6.20 -18.10
CA ALA A 205 2.65 6.97 -19.21
C ALA A 205 2.58 8.43 -18.75
N PRO A 206 3.36 9.37 -19.36
CA PRO A 206 3.05 10.77 -19.21
C PRO A 206 1.58 10.93 -19.57
N ALA A 207 0.83 11.68 -18.78
CA ALA A 207 -0.46 12.18 -19.25
C ALA A 207 -0.20 12.71 -20.67
N PRO A 208 -0.97 12.28 -21.70
CA PRO A 208 -0.72 12.74 -23.03
C PRO A 208 -0.64 14.27 -22.95
N ALA A 209 0.57 14.78 -23.12
CA ALA A 209 0.73 16.17 -23.44
C ALA A 209 -0.19 16.34 -24.63
N ALA A 210 -1.23 17.14 -24.47
CA ALA A 210 -2.10 17.51 -25.56
C ALA A 210 -1.21 18.22 -26.60
N THR A 211 -0.54 17.45 -27.43
CA THR A 211 0.06 17.89 -28.69
C THR A 211 -1.12 18.12 -29.64
N GLY A 212 -1.91 19.09 -29.29
CA GLY A 212 -2.82 19.76 -30.21
C GLY A 212 -1.98 20.77 -30.99
N THR A 213 -1.39 20.37 -32.07
CA THR A 213 -1.19 21.24 -33.24
C THR A 213 -2.60 21.56 -33.75
N GLY A 214 -3.24 22.50 -33.12
CA GLY A 214 -4.54 23.01 -33.49
C GLY A 214 -4.55 24.48 -33.09
N THR A 215 -4.82 25.34 -34.04
CA THR A 215 -5.20 26.75 -33.94
C THR A 215 -5.52 27.16 -32.51
N SER A 216 -4.87 28.17 -31.97
CA SER A 216 -4.95 28.63 -30.58
C SER A 216 -6.37 29.04 -30.16
N THR A 217 -7.25 28.07 -30.06
CA THR A 217 -8.54 28.23 -29.40
C THR A 217 -8.25 28.15 -27.91
N GLY A 218 -8.19 29.29 -27.25
CA GLY A 218 -7.92 29.35 -25.81
C GLY A 218 -8.94 28.54 -25.03
N THR A 219 -8.59 28.17 -23.80
CA THR A 219 -9.46 27.41 -22.91
C THR A 219 -10.71 28.22 -22.57
N SER A 220 -11.88 27.71 -22.97
CA SER A 220 -13.17 28.32 -22.71
C SER A 220 -13.68 27.96 -21.32
N LEU A 221 -14.14 28.95 -20.58
CA LEU A 221 -14.81 28.81 -19.29
C LEU A 221 -16.31 29.09 -19.46
N LYS A 222 -17.11 28.47 -18.60
CA LYS A 222 -18.58 28.63 -18.54
C LYS A 222 -19.03 28.74 -17.10
N THR A 223 -20.29 29.06 -16.91
CA THR A 223 -20.97 28.99 -15.61
C THR A 223 -22.05 27.92 -15.64
N ALA A 224 -22.29 27.29 -14.50
CA ALA A 224 -23.37 26.35 -14.30
C ALA A 224 -23.95 26.49 -12.90
N THR A 225 -25.24 26.19 -12.73
CA THR A 225 -25.84 26.11 -11.39
C THR A 225 -25.74 24.69 -10.90
N ILE A 226 -25.01 24.48 -9.81
CA ILE A 226 -24.78 23.17 -9.17
C ILE A 226 -25.15 23.28 -7.70
N GLY A 227 -26.10 22.46 -7.23
CA GLY A 227 -26.55 22.52 -5.84
C GLY A 227 -27.15 23.88 -5.43
N GLY A 228 -27.74 24.61 -6.39
CA GLY A 228 -28.29 25.94 -6.15
C GLY A 228 -27.27 27.08 -6.16
N THR A 229 -25.99 26.80 -6.40
CA THR A 229 -24.91 27.80 -6.49
C THR A 229 -24.42 27.93 -7.92
N THR A 230 -24.27 29.16 -8.42
CA THR A 230 -23.63 29.41 -9.72
C THR A 230 -22.12 29.30 -9.57
N VAL A 231 -21.52 28.34 -10.26
CA VAL A 231 -20.09 28.04 -10.21
C VAL A 231 -19.44 28.14 -11.58
N LEU A 232 -18.13 28.33 -11.57
CA LEU A 232 -17.30 28.31 -12.77
C LEU A 232 -17.06 26.86 -13.19
N THR A 233 -17.17 26.57 -14.49
CA THR A 233 -16.91 25.26 -15.09
C THR A 233 -15.99 25.40 -16.29
N ASN A 234 -15.36 24.29 -16.68
CA ASN A 234 -14.68 24.20 -17.96
C ASN A 234 -15.69 24.00 -19.12
N ALA A 235 -15.21 23.98 -20.35
CA ALA A 235 -16.04 23.80 -21.54
C ALA A 235 -16.88 22.52 -21.54
N LYS A 236 -16.43 21.47 -20.81
CA LYS A 236 -17.11 20.18 -20.66
C LYS A 236 -18.11 20.14 -19.50
N GLY A 237 -18.26 21.24 -18.73
CA GLY A 237 -19.20 21.34 -17.61
C GLY A 237 -18.69 20.80 -16.27
N PHE A 238 -17.38 20.49 -16.15
CA PHE A 238 -16.77 20.13 -14.88
C PHE A 238 -16.50 21.36 -14.04
N THR A 239 -16.80 21.29 -12.75
CA THR A 239 -16.60 22.36 -11.78
C THR A 239 -15.13 22.72 -11.65
N LEU A 240 -14.85 24.01 -11.50
CA LEU A 240 -13.52 24.53 -11.26
C LEU A 240 -13.36 24.96 -9.81
N TYR A 241 -12.15 24.72 -9.30
CA TYR A 241 -11.81 24.89 -7.91
C TYR A 241 -10.58 25.79 -7.74
N SER A 242 -10.49 26.42 -6.56
CA SER A 242 -9.31 27.10 -6.06
C SER A 242 -8.75 26.38 -4.83
N PHE A 243 -7.46 26.55 -4.58
CA PHE A 243 -6.74 25.98 -3.46
C PHE A 243 -6.32 27.08 -2.49
N ALA A 244 -6.75 27.02 -1.23
CA ALA A 244 -6.52 28.09 -0.26
C ALA A 244 -5.03 28.47 -0.05
N PRO A 245 -4.06 27.54 -0.11
CA PRO A 245 -2.63 27.89 -0.02
C PRO A 245 -2.03 28.59 -1.23
N ASP A 246 -2.74 28.66 -2.37
CA ASP A 246 -2.26 29.33 -3.56
C ASP A 246 -2.18 30.85 -3.35
N THR A 247 -1.35 31.49 -4.16
CA THR A 247 -1.31 32.95 -4.27
C THR A 247 -1.71 33.40 -5.68
N PRO A 248 -2.06 34.66 -5.90
CA PRO A 248 -2.39 35.17 -7.23
C PRO A 248 -1.29 34.98 -8.28
N ALA A 249 -0.03 34.82 -7.84
CA ALA A 249 1.14 34.68 -8.71
C ALA A 249 1.68 33.26 -8.79
N ALA A 250 1.25 32.33 -7.90
CA ALA A 250 1.86 31.02 -7.81
C ALA A 250 0.91 29.94 -7.28
N SER A 251 0.92 28.81 -7.96
CA SER A 251 0.32 27.57 -7.46
C SER A 251 1.20 26.93 -6.38
N LYS A 252 0.58 26.28 -5.40
CA LYS A 252 1.21 25.39 -4.40
C LYS A 252 0.89 23.92 -4.65
N CYS A 253 0.06 23.62 -5.65
CA CYS A 253 -0.36 22.26 -5.96
C CYS A 253 0.49 21.66 -7.09
N TYR A 254 1.42 20.76 -6.71
CA TYR A 254 2.34 20.02 -7.60
C TYR A 254 2.39 18.56 -7.19
N GLY A 255 2.99 17.71 -8.01
CA GLY A 255 3.18 16.28 -7.72
C GLY A 255 1.86 15.56 -7.47
N SER A 256 1.75 14.88 -6.33
CA SER A 256 0.52 14.15 -5.94
C SER A 256 -0.70 15.06 -5.85
N CYS A 257 -0.55 16.30 -5.40
CA CYS A 257 -1.63 17.28 -5.39
C CYS A 257 -2.20 17.51 -6.80
N ALA A 258 -1.34 17.78 -7.79
CA ALA A 258 -1.76 18.00 -9.17
C ALA A 258 -2.36 16.74 -9.84
N ALA A 259 -2.08 15.56 -9.30
CA ALA A 259 -2.70 14.33 -9.76
C ALA A 259 -4.18 14.24 -9.33
N TYR A 260 -4.52 14.72 -8.13
CA TYR A 260 -5.92 14.81 -7.66
C TYR A 260 -6.64 16.05 -8.18
N TRP A 261 -5.89 17.12 -8.33
CA TRP A 261 -6.39 18.44 -8.74
C TRP A 261 -5.64 18.91 -9.97
N PRO A 262 -5.96 18.36 -11.15
CA PRO A 262 -5.32 18.77 -12.40
C PRO A 262 -5.45 20.28 -12.63
N PRO A 263 -4.35 21.02 -12.85
CA PRO A 263 -4.42 22.42 -13.16
C PRO A 263 -5.11 22.63 -14.51
N VAL A 264 -5.93 23.67 -14.61
CA VAL A 264 -6.53 24.09 -15.88
C VAL A 264 -5.46 24.84 -16.65
N THR A 265 -4.87 24.20 -17.64
CA THR A 265 -3.77 24.77 -18.44
C THR A 265 -4.27 25.30 -19.78
N GLY A 266 -3.53 26.23 -20.36
CA GLY A 266 -3.80 26.78 -21.69
C GLY A 266 -3.71 28.30 -21.72
N THR A 267 -4.19 28.89 -22.82
CA THR A 267 -4.29 30.32 -23.03
C THR A 267 -5.72 30.80 -22.74
N VAL A 268 -5.84 32.03 -22.36
CA VAL A 268 -7.17 32.63 -22.11
C VAL A 268 -7.90 32.81 -23.42
N ALA A 269 -9.10 32.18 -23.53
CA ALA A 269 -10.03 32.47 -24.60
C ALA A 269 -10.94 33.65 -24.22
N ALA A 270 -11.63 34.20 -25.19
CA ALA A 270 -12.79 35.05 -24.92
C ALA A 270 -13.85 34.21 -24.20
N ASN A 271 -14.30 34.65 -23.03
CA ASN A 271 -15.30 33.97 -22.22
C ASN A 271 -16.55 34.84 -22.05
N PRO A 272 -17.33 35.06 -23.13
CA PRO A 272 -18.53 35.87 -23.07
C PRO A 272 -19.51 35.23 -22.07
N GLY A 273 -20.05 36.05 -21.16
CA GLY A 273 -21.01 35.60 -20.15
C GLY A 273 -20.38 35.04 -18.85
N VAL A 274 -19.04 35.01 -18.73
CA VAL A 274 -18.35 34.74 -17.47
C VAL A 274 -17.92 36.09 -16.85
N PRO A 275 -18.57 36.55 -15.78
CA PRO A 275 -18.15 37.79 -15.10
C PRO A 275 -16.80 37.55 -14.40
N GLY A 276 -16.03 38.62 -14.18
CA GLY A 276 -14.74 38.55 -13.50
C GLY A 276 -13.53 38.55 -14.47
N ARG A 277 -12.33 38.39 -13.92
CA ARG A 277 -11.07 38.46 -14.66
C ARG A 277 -10.45 37.09 -14.83
N VAL A 278 -10.28 36.64 -16.05
CA VAL A 278 -9.51 35.43 -16.39
C VAL A 278 -8.08 35.86 -16.74
N GLY A 279 -7.11 35.19 -16.18
CA GLY A 279 -5.68 35.41 -16.41
C GLY A 279 -4.91 34.12 -16.45
N THR A 280 -3.57 34.20 -16.40
CA THR A 280 -2.69 33.03 -16.32
C THR A 280 -1.54 33.26 -15.35
N ILE A 281 -1.02 32.18 -14.79
CA ILE A 281 0.27 32.12 -14.09
C ILE A 281 1.18 31.11 -14.78
N LYS A 282 2.48 31.34 -14.70
CA LYS A 282 3.48 30.33 -15.13
C LYS A 282 3.80 29.42 -13.96
N ARG A 283 3.60 28.13 -14.15
CA ARG A 283 3.96 27.09 -13.18
C ARG A 283 5.46 26.80 -13.21
N THR A 284 5.98 26.14 -12.17
CA THR A 284 7.40 25.75 -12.09
C THR A 284 7.79 24.70 -13.14
N ASP A 285 6.81 23.93 -13.66
CA ASP A 285 6.99 22.98 -14.77
C ASP A 285 6.98 23.64 -16.15
N GLY A 286 6.88 24.99 -16.21
CA GLY A 286 6.84 25.77 -17.44
C GLY A 286 5.46 25.93 -18.06
N SER A 287 4.46 25.17 -17.62
CA SER A 287 3.09 25.28 -18.16
C SER A 287 2.41 26.60 -17.74
N GLN A 288 1.43 27.03 -18.56
CA GLN A 288 0.56 28.17 -18.24
C GLN A 288 -0.72 27.64 -17.61
N GLN A 289 -1.03 28.07 -16.40
CA GLN A 289 -2.27 27.71 -15.70
C GLN A 289 -3.21 28.91 -15.68
N LEU A 290 -4.48 28.68 -16.00
CA LEU A 290 -5.51 29.71 -15.94
C LEU A 290 -5.77 30.13 -14.48
N THR A 291 -6.12 31.40 -14.33
CA THR A 291 -6.61 31.98 -13.07
C THR A 291 -7.95 32.68 -13.28
N TYR A 292 -8.74 32.71 -12.21
CA TYR A 292 -9.98 33.49 -12.17
C TYR A 292 -9.94 34.41 -10.93
N ASN A 293 -10.07 35.72 -11.16
CA ASN A 293 -9.92 36.75 -10.12
C ASN A 293 -8.64 36.58 -9.27
N GLY A 294 -7.55 36.13 -9.92
CA GLY A 294 -6.27 35.86 -9.26
C GLY A 294 -6.13 34.48 -8.63
N HIS A 295 -7.17 33.63 -8.61
CA HIS A 295 -7.07 32.27 -8.08
C HIS A 295 -6.70 31.29 -9.19
N PRO A 296 -5.61 30.51 -9.05
CA PRO A 296 -5.29 29.40 -9.95
C PRO A 296 -6.43 28.38 -10.01
N LEU A 297 -6.74 27.92 -11.22
CA LEU A 297 -7.89 27.04 -11.47
C LEU A 297 -7.49 25.59 -11.60
N TYR A 298 -8.33 24.72 -11.02
CA TYR A 298 -8.17 23.26 -11.04
C TYR A 298 -9.48 22.57 -11.33
N THR A 299 -9.38 21.36 -11.86
CA THR A 299 -10.46 20.37 -11.83
C THR A 299 -10.23 19.41 -10.67
N TYR A 300 -11.25 18.62 -10.32
CA TYR A 300 -11.15 17.57 -9.31
C TYR A 300 -11.45 16.22 -9.93
N ILE A 301 -10.58 15.24 -9.73
CA ILE A 301 -10.77 13.90 -10.31
C ILE A 301 -11.96 13.15 -9.71
N GLY A 302 -12.39 13.52 -8.50
CA GLY A 302 -13.58 12.96 -7.86
C GLY A 302 -14.91 13.41 -8.49
N ASP A 303 -14.89 14.45 -9.32
CA ASP A 303 -16.03 14.81 -10.16
C ASP A 303 -16.05 13.90 -11.39
N SER A 304 -16.82 12.83 -11.32
CA SER A 304 -16.88 11.80 -12.37
C SER A 304 -17.74 12.19 -13.57
N ALA A 305 -18.55 13.25 -13.42
CA ALA A 305 -19.46 13.78 -14.47
C ALA A 305 -19.62 15.30 -14.33
N PRO A 306 -20.01 15.99 -15.41
CA PRO A 306 -20.46 17.37 -15.35
C PRO A 306 -21.59 17.56 -14.34
N GLY A 307 -21.68 18.73 -13.74
CA GLY A 307 -22.72 19.04 -12.74
C GLY A 307 -22.42 18.54 -11.33
N GLN A 308 -21.21 18.05 -11.05
CA GLN A 308 -20.77 17.66 -9.73
C GLN A 308 -19.81 18.70 -9.15
N ALA A 309 -19.88 18.94 -7.83
CA ALA A 309 -18.96 19.80 -7.07
C ALA A 309 -18.49 19.09 -5.80
N ARG A 310 -18.01 17.84 -5.94
CA ARG A 310 -17.58 16.99 -4.82
C ARG A 310 -16.29 17.48 -4.16
N GLY A 311 -15.53 18.33 -4.86
CA GLY A 311 -14.30 18.93 -4.35
C GLY A 311 -14.52 20.11 -3.42
N ASN A 312 -15.76 20.62 -3.31
CA ASN A 312 -16.02 21.80 -2.50
C ASN A 312 -15.90 21.51 -1.00
N ASN A 313 -15.19 22.37 -0.28
CA ASN A 313 -14.87 22.26 1.16
C ASN A 313 -14.07 21.00 1.53
N LEU A 314 -13.37 20.36 0.58
CA LEU A 314 -12.42 19.31 0.92
C LEU A 314 -11.12 19.92 1.48
N ASN A 315 -10.66 19.37 2.61
CA ASN A 315 -9.31 19.66 3.12
C ASN A 315 -8.39 18.51 2.69
N LEU A 316 -7.69 18.69 1.58
CA LEU A 316 -6.87 17.65 0.95
C LEU A 316 -5.56 18.28 0.44
N ASN A 317 -4.47 17.52 0.47
CA ASN A 317 -3.14 17.95 0.03
C ASN A 317 -2.61 19.20 0.75
N GLY A 318 -2.91 19.31 2.05
CA GLY A 318 -2.39 20.38 2.92
C GLY A 318 -3.16 21.70 2.88
N GLY A 319 -4.37 21.72 2.32
CA GLY A 319 -5.21 22.90 2.32
C GLY A 319 -6.65 22.67 1.91
N LEU A 320 -7.44 23.71 2.08
CA LEU A 320 -8.87 23.69 1.79
C LEU A 320 -9.10 24.01 0.31
N TRP A 321 -10.03 23.30 -0.31
CA TRP A 321 -10.46 23.47 -1.69
C TRP A 321 -11.87 24.05 -1.73
N HIS A 322 -12.08 25.01 -2.63
CA HIS A 322 -13.37 25.65 -2.83
C HIS A 322 -13.75 25.64 -4.30
N GLU A 323 -15.02 25.35 -4.58
CA GLU A 323 -15.60 25.65 -5.87
C GLU A 323 -15.50 27.16 -6.15
N ILE A 324 -15.22 27.55 -7.38
CA ILE A 324 -15.23 28.95 -7.78
C ILE A 324 -16.68 29.40 -7.96
N ARG A 325 -17.17 30.19 -7.01
CA ARG A 325 -18.49 30.80 -7.10
C ARG A 325 -18.43 32.05 -7.97
N VAL A 326 -19.46 32.19 -8.81
CA VAL A 326 -19.63 33.31 -9.70
C VAL A 326 -20.86 34.07 -9.21
N SER A 327 -20.61 35.25 -8.58
CA SER A 327 -21.66 36.22 -8.27
C SER A 327 -21.90 37.05 -9.51
N GLY A 328 -23.18 37.12 -9.95
CA GLY A 328 -23.63 38.03 -10.99
C GLY A 328 -23.61 39.47 -10.55
#